data_90481aac3805f6bff8bbec358c6f7da1
#
_entry.id   90481aac3805f6bff8bbec358c6f7da1
#
_cell.length_a   1.000
_cell.length_b   1.000
_cell.length_c   1.000
_cell.angle_alpha   90.00
_cell.angle_beta   90.00
_cell.angle_gamma   90.00
#
_symmetry.space_group_name_H-M   'P 1'
#
loop_
_entity.id
_entity.type
_entity.pdbx_description
1 polymer ?
#
loop_
_entity_poly.entity_id
_entity_poly.type
_entity_poly.pdbx_seq_one_letter_code
_entity_poly.pdbx_strand_id
1 'polypeptide(L)'
;MTDVVSPKTRSVMMANIKGKNTKPEIMVRKALFAQGYRFRLHRKDLPGSPDVVLPGRNLVVFVNGCFWHGHSACRLAKMPTTRQEFWQPKLERNKNRDLESITALAELGWRVLVVWECFIRDRTNLRDLGAAMAEWIEGGETLGDLSRLPR
;
A
#
# COMPACT_ATOMS: atom_id res chain seq x y z
N MET A 1 -6.02 -17.91 19.47
CA MET A 1 -7.30 -17.29 19.19
C MET A 1 -8.22 -18.29 18.52
N THR A 2 -9.42 -18.43 19.03
CA THR A 2 -10.37 -19.37 18.49
C THR A 2 -11.14 -18.73 17.33
N ASP A 3 -11.29 -19.47 16.24
CA ASP A 3 -12.08 -18.99 15.12
C ASP A 3 -13.55 -18.99 15.48
N VAL A 4 -14.19 -17.85 15.32
CA VAL A 4 -15.62 -17.69 15.56
C VAL A 4 -16.44 -17.85 14.29
N VAL A 5 -15.79 -18.12 13.17
CA VAL A 5 -16.43 -18.26 11.85
C VAL A 5 -16.12 -19.64 11.28
N SER A 6 -16.97 -20.10 10.36
CA SER A 6 -16.73 -21.36 9.67
C SER A 6 -15.50 -21.25 8.75
N PRO A 7 -14.87 -22.37 8.38
CA PRO A 7 -13.77 -22.35 7.41
C PRO A 7 -14.13 -21.67 6.10
N LYS A 8 -15.35 -21.86 5.62
CA LYS A 8 -15.81 -21.22 4.40
C LYS A 8 -15.88 -19.70 4.55
N THR A 9 -16.46 -19.22 5.64
CA THR A 9 -16.55 -17.79 5.93
C THR A 9 -15.16 -17.18 6.09
N ARG A 10 -14.27 -17.88 6.78
CA ARG A 10 -12.90 -17.45 6.98
C ARG A 10 -12.18 -17.32 5.64
N SER A 11 -12.38 -18.27 4.74
CA SER A 11 -11.77 -18.23 3.40
C SER A 11 -12.21 -17.01 2.62
N VAL A 12 -13.50 -16.68 2.66
CA VAL A 12 -14.04 -15.49 2.02
C VAL A 12 -13.47 -14.23 2.66
N MET A 13 -13.39 -14.17 3.98
CA MET A 13 -12.81 -13.03 4.69
C MET A 13 -11.34 -12.82 4.31
N MET A 14 -10.56 -13.88 4.24
CA MET A 14 -9.15 -13.80 3.85
C MET A 14 -8.98 -13.33 2.42
N ALA A 15 -9.85 -13.79 1.51
CA ALA A 15 -9.83 -13.34 0.13
C ALA A 15 -10.13 -11.85 0.04
N ASN A 16 -11.09 -11.37 0.84
CA ASN A 16 -11.43 -9.95 0.88
C ASN A 16 -10.29 -9.11 1.45
N ILE A 17 -9.59 -9.62 2.46
CA ILE A 17 -8.43 -8.92 3.04
C ILE A 17 -7.31 -8.76 2.01
N LYS A 18 -7.09 -9.75 1.17
CA LYS A 18 -6.07 -9.70 0.12
C LYS A 18 -6.52 -8.91 -1.10
N GLY A 19 -7.80 -8.65 -1.21
CA GLY A 19 -8.37 -8.01 -2.37
C GLY A 19 -8.33 -6.50 -2.31
N LYS A 20 -9.48 -5.89 -2.51
CA LYS A 20 -9.65 -4.45 -2.66
C LYS A 20 -10.37 -3.87 -1.46
N ASN A 21 -10.36 -2.55 -1.38
CA ASN A 21 -11.15 -1.80 -0.41
C ASN A 21 -10.78 -2.12 1.03
N THR A 22 -9.49 -2.33 1.27
CA THR A 22 -9.00 -2.50 2.64
C THR A 22 -9.18 -1.18 3.41
N LYS A 23 -9.17 -1.26 4.73
CA LYS A 23 -9.31 -0.08 5.56
C LYS A 23 -8.24 0.98 5.26
N PRO A 24 -6.95 0.63 5.13
CA PRO A 24 -5.94 1.61 4.74
C PRO A 24 -6.22 2.26 3.39
N GLU A 25 -6.65 1.50 2.40
CA GLU A 25 -6.99 2.04 1.09
C GLU A 25 -8.11 3.07 1.18
N ILE A 26 -9.16 2.77 1.95
CA ILE A 26 -10.28 3.68 2.12
C ILE A 26 -9.84 4.97 2.78
N MET A 27 -8.96 4.88 3.78
CA MET A 27 -8.43 6.06 4.46
C MET A 27 -7.63 6.95 3.50
N VAL A 28 -6.81 6.34 2.64
CA VAL A 28 -6.05 7.08 1.63
C VAL A 28 -6.99 7.77 0.65
N ARG A 29 -8.01 7.07 0.17
CA ARG A 29 -8.99 7.66 -0.76
C ARG A 29 -9.70 8.84 -0.15
N LYS A 30 -10.16 8.72 1.08
CA LYS A 30 -10.86 9.81 1.76
C LYS A 30 -9.96 11.02 1.95
N ALA A 31 -8.70 10.78 2.31
CA ALA A 31 -7.74 11.85 2.51
C ALA A 31 -7.44 12.59 1.19
N LEU A 32 -7.26 11.84 0.10
CA LEU A 32 -7.03 12.44 -1.21
C LEU A 32 -8.23 13.24 -1.68
N PHE A 33 -9.43 12.69 -1.53
CA PHE A 33 -10.65 13.36 -1.94
C PHE A 33 -10.84 14.67 -1.14
N ALA A 34 -10.56 14.62 0.15
CA ALA A 34 -10.67 15.81 1.00
C ALA A 34 -9.69 16.90 0.59
N GLN A 35 -8.54 16.53 0.00
CA GLN A 35 -7.56 17.49 -0.53
C GLN A 35 -7.91 17.99 -1.93
N GLY A 36 -9.03 17.55 -2.49
CA GLY A 36 -9.50 18.00 -3.78
C GLY A 36 -9.03 17.17 -4.97
N TYR A 37 -8.34 16.07 -4.74
CA TYR A 37 -7.88 15.22 -5.82
C TYR A 37 -8.99 14.31 -6.33
N ARG A 38 -8.95 14.04 -7.64
CA ARG A 38 -9.84 13.08 -8.29
C ARG A 38 -9.01 11.94 -8.83
N PHE A 39 -9.53 10.72 -8.71
CA PHE A 39 -8.75 9.53 -8.98
C PHE A 39 -9.61 8.40 -9.52
N ARG A 40 -8.92 7.39 -10.07
CA ARG A 40 -9.50 6.12 -10.47
C ARG A 40 -8.96 5.03 -9.56
N LEU A 41 -9.68 3.92 -9.47
CA LEU A 41 -9.31 2.82 -8.57
C LEU A 41 -8.93 1.56 -9.35
N HIS A 42 -7.94 0.85 -8.83
CA HIS A 42 -7.61 -0.52 -9.23
C HIS A 42 -7.49 -0.71 -10.75
N ARG A 43 -6.70 0.11 -11.40
CA ARG A 43 -6.48 -0.02 -12.84
C ARG A 43 -5.59 -1.23 -13.11
N LYS A 44 -6.21 -2.28 -13.65
CA LYS A 44 -5.51 -3.54 -13.94
C LYS A 44 -4.67 -3.49 -15.20
N ASP A 45 -4.85 -2.48 -16.01
CA ASP A 45 -4.06 -2.27 -17.23
C ASP A 45 -2.67 -1.70 -16.96
N LEU A 46 -2.39 -1.29 -15.72
CA LEU A 46 -1.09 -0.77 -15.34
C LEU A 46 -0.31 -1.80 -14.53
N PRO A 47 1.04 -1.80 -14.66
CA PRO A 47 1.87 -2.73 -13.87
C PRO A 47 1.57 -2.66 -12.37
N GLY A 48 1.41 -3.81 -11.75
CA GLY A 48 1.14 -3.90 -10.32
C GLY A 48 -0.27 -3.56 -9.90
N SER A 49 -1.15 -3.22 -10.82
CA SER A 49 -2.55 -2.84 -10.52
C SER A 49 -2.63 -1.83 -9.38
N PRO A 50 -2.15 -0.59 -9.59
CA PRO A 50 -2.13 0.41 -8.51
C PRO A 50 -3.50 0.59 -7.86
N ASP A 51 -3.49 0.83 -6.56
CA ASP A 51 -4.73 1.00 -5.80
C ASP A 51 -5.45 2.28 -6.18
N VAL A 52 -4.71 3.34 -6.44
CA VAL A 52 -5.27 4.65 -6.78
C VAL A 52 -4.45 5.23 -7.92
N VAL A 53 -5.14 5.80 -8.91
CA VAL A 53 -4.49 6.44 -10.05
C VAL A 53 -5.01 7.87 -10.19
N LEU A 54 -4.09 8.83 -10.28
CA LEU A 54 -4.39 10.23 -10.54
C LEU A 54 -3.89 10.57 -11.95
N PRO A 55 -4.71 10.34 -12.99
CA PRO A 55 -4.23 10.53 -14.38
C PRO A 55 -3.78 11.94 -14.68
N GLY A 56 -4.45 12.94 -14.12
CA GLY A 56 -4.10 14.34 -14.34
C GLY A 56 -2.74 14.73 -13.77
N ARG A 57 -2.17 13.89 -12.92
CA ARG A 57 -0.85 14.13 -12.31
C ARG A 57 0.19 13.10 -12.74
N ASN A 58 -0.16 12.19 -13.64
CA ASN A 58 0.70 11.05 -14.02
C ASN A 58 1.19 10.31 -12.79
N LEU A 59 0.30 10.08 -11.84
CA LEU A 59 0.65 9.52 -10.54
C LEU A 59 -0.16 8.28 -10.24
N VAL A 60 0.52 7.26 -9.73
CA VAL A 60 -0.12 6.09 -9.15
C VAL A 60 0.24 5.99 -7.68
N VAL A 61 -0.68 5.49 -6.87
CA VAL A 61 -0.46 5.31 -5.44
C VAL A 61 -0.71 3.85 -5.09
N PHE A 62 0.26 3.25 -4.45
CA PHE A 62 0.11 1.93 -3.85
C PHE A 62 -0.10 2.09 -2.35
N VAL A 63 -1.06 1.35 -1.82
CA VAL A 63 -1.31 1.31 -0.37
C VAL A 63 -0.87 -0.07 0.11
N ASN A 64 0.30 -0.13 0.74
CA ASN A 64 0.95 -1.39 1.06
C ASN A 64 0.80 -1.77 2.52
N GLY A 65 0.31 -3.00 2.76
CA GLY A 65 0.38 -3.61 4.08
C GLY A 65 1.82 -3.97 4.40
N CYS A 66 2.30 -3.56 5.57
CA CYS A 66 3.72 -3.69 5.89
C CYS A 66 4.19 -5.14 5.91
N PHE A 67 3.39 -6.04 6.46
CA PHE A 67 3.76 -7.46 6.52
C PHE A 67 3.84 -8.08 5.12
N TRP A 68 2.77 -7.90 4.33
CA TRP A 68 2.65 -8.58 3.03
C TRP A 68 3.69 -8.10 2.01
N HIS A 69 4.13 -6.87 2.14
CA HIS A 69 5.13 -6.29 1.24
C HIS A 69 6.52 -6.23 1.86
N GLY A 70 6.72 -6.87 3.01
CA GLY A 70 8.02 -6.98 3.63
C GLY A 70 8.69 -5.66 3.93
N HIS A 71 7.95 -4.73 4.51
CA HIS A 71 8.45 -3.38 4.80
C HIS A 71 9.69 -3.44 5.70
N SER A 72 10.79 -2.88 5.25
CA SER A 72 12.08 -2.96 5.94
C SER A 72 12.05 -2.21 7.27
N ALA A 73 12.66 -2.81 8.30
CA ALA A 73 12.81 -2.22 9.63
C ALA A 73 11.49 -1.73 10.23
N CYS A 74 10.38 -2.38 9.87
CA CYS A 74 9.06 -1.98 10.34
C CYS A 74 8.51 -3.00 11.34
N ARG A 75 8.00 -2.47 12.46
CA ARG A 75 7.43 -3.31 13.52
C ARG A 75 6.24 -4.12 13.03
N LEU A 76 5.44 -3.57 12.12
CA LEU A 76 4.27 -4.26 11.58
C LEU A 76 4.64 -5.36 10.58
N ALA A 77 5.88 -5.39 10.13
CA ALA A 77 6.37 -6.38 9.18
C ALA A 77 7.19 -7.48 9.83
N LYS A 78 7.04 -7.66 11.13
CA LYS A 78 7.81 -8.67 11.86
C LYS A 78 7.50 -10.07 11.35
N MET A 79 8.56 -10.82 11.04
CA MET A 79 8.43 -12.19 10.57
C MET A 79 7.89 -13.10 11.68
N PRO A 80 6.90 -13.97 11.40
CA PRO A 80 6.45 -14.95 12.38
C PRO A 80 7.60 -15.86 12.83
N THR A 81 7.56 -16.30 14.08
CA THR A 81 8.58 -17.20 14.62
C THR A 81 8.43 -18.64 14.11
N THR A 82 7.25 -19.00 13.61
CA THR A 82 6.96 -20.31 13.08
C THR A 82 6.79 -20.25 11.57
N ARG A 83 7.12 -21.37 10.89
CA ARG A 83 6.94 -21.50 9.44
C ARG A 83 7.67 -20.43 8.64
N GLN A 84 8.84 -20.04 9.07
CA GLN A 84 9.62 -19.03 8.37
C GLN A 84 10.01 -19.48 6.95
N GLU A 85 10.26 -20.77 6.76
CA GLU A 85 10.56 -21.32 5.45
C GLU A 85 9.40 -21.19 4.47
N PHE A 86 8.18 -21.03 4.98
CA PHE A 86 7.01 -20.76 4.16
C PHE A 86 6.89 -19.26 3.86
N TRP A 87 7.03 -18.41 4.88
CA TRP A 87 6.81 -16.99 4.77
C TRP A 87 7.92 -16.24 4.06
N GLN A 88 9.16 -16.61 4.32
CA GLN A 88 10.31 -15.88 3.80
C GLN A 88 10.35 -15.83 2.26
N PRO A 89 10.22 -16.97 1.54
CA PRO A 89 10.21 -16.92 0.09
C PRO A 89 9.01 -16.17 -0.47
N LYS A 90 7.86 -16.28 0.20
CA LYS A 90 6.64 -15.60 -0.24
C LYS A 90 6.78 -14.09 -0.15
N LEU A 91 7.28 -13.60 0.97
CA LEU A 91 7.47 -12.17 1.17
C LEU A 91 8.55 -11.62 0.24
N GLU A 92 9.60 -12.39 -0.03
CA GLU A 92 10.61 -11.99 -0.99
C GLU A 92 10.06 -11.86 -2.40
N ARG A 93 9.23 -12.82 -2.82
CA ARG A 93 8.58 -12.74 -4.12
C ARG A 93 7.67 -11.51 -4.23
N ASN A 94 6.97 -11.18 -3.15
CA ASN A 94 6.13 -9.98 -3.14
C ASN A 94 6.97 -8.72 -3.30
N LYS A 95 8.09 -8.63 -2.58
CA LYS A 95 9.00 -7.47 -2.69
C LYS A 95 9.57 -7.33 -4.10
N ASN A 96 9.99 -8.43 -4.70
CA ASN A 96 10.53 -8.41 -6.05
C ASN A 96 9.47 -7.99 -7.07
N ARG A 97 8.25 -8.48 -6.90
CA ARG A 97 7.14 -8.10 -7.77
C ARG A 97 6.82 -6.61 -7.64
N ASP A 98 6.87 -6.08 -6.42
CA ASP A 98 6.66 -4.65 -6.20
C ASP A 98 7.72 -3.82 -6.91
N LEU A 99 8.98 -4.23 -6.82
CA LEU A 99 10.08 -3.53 -7.50
C LEU A 99 9.91 -3.56 -9.01
N GLU A 100 9.54 -4.70 -9.56
CA GLU A 100 9.29 -4.83 -10.99
C GLU A 100 8.17 -3.91 -11.45
N SER A 101 7.09 -3.85 -10.66
CA SER A 101 5.94 -2.99 -10.98
C SER A 101 6.34 -1.52 -10.95
N ILE A 102 7.06 -1.10 -9.93
CA ILE A 102 7.50 0.29 -9.80
C ILE A 102 8.42 0.67 -10.94
N THR A 103 9.36 -0.20 -11.28
CA THR A 103 10.29 0.04 -12.40
C THR A 103 9.53 0.18 -13.72
N ALA A 104 8.58 -0.73 -13.97
CA ALA A 104 7.80 -0.70 -15.20
C ALA A 104 6.95 0.58 -15.27
N LEU A 105 6.35 1.00 -14.17
CA LEU A 105 5.56 2.23 -14.13
C LEU A 105 6.44 3.46 -14.40
N ALA A 106 7.61 3.51 -13.80
CA ALA A 106 8.55 4.61 -14.03
C ALA A 106 8.96 4.69 -15.49
N GLU A 107 9.20 3.54 -16.13
CA GLU A 107 9.54 3.48 -17.55
C GLU A 107 8.40 3.98 -18.43
N LEU A 108 7.16 3.82 -17.99
CA LEU A 108 5.99 4.32 -18.70
C LEU A 108 5.72 5.81 -18.43
N GLY A 109 6.52 6.43 -17.59
CA GLY A 109 6.38 7.86 -17.29
C GLY A 109 5.48 8.16 -16.09
N TRP A 110 5.10 7.18 -15.33
CA TRP A 110 4.27 7.38 -14.13
C TRP A 110 5.12 7.75 -12.93
N ARG A 111 4.60 8.68 -12.14
CA ARG A 111 5.12 8.94 -10.79
C ARG A 111 4.54 7.89 -9.87
N VAL A 112 5.29 7.45 -8.87
CA VAL A 112 4.85 6.39 -7.96
C VAL A 112 5.00 6.83 -6.52
N LEU A 113 3.92 6.76 -5.78
CA LEU A 113 3.90 6.99 -4.33
C LEU A 113 3.44 5.72 -3.63
N VAL A 114 4.21 5.24 -2.70
CA VAL A 114 3.84 4.10 -1.86
C VAL A 114 3.48 4.62 -0.47
N VAL A 115 2.25 4.36 -0.03
CA VAL A 115 1.81 4.73 1.31
C VAL A 115 1.71 3.46 2.13
N TRP A 116 2.52 3.39 3.19
CA TRP A 116 2.62 2.19 4.01
C TRP A 116 1.61 2.20 5.14
N GLU A 117 1.14 1.03 5.49
CA GLU A 117 0.18 0.84 6.58
C GLU A 117 0.66 1.46 7.89
N CYS A 118 1.95 1.34 8.19
CA CYS A 118 2.50 1.90 9.43
C CYS A 118 2.33 3.42 9.50
N PHE A 119 2.43 4.10 8.37
CA PHE A 119 2.20 5.54 8.30
C PHE A 119 0.73 5.87 8.58
N ILE A 120 -0.17 5.11 7.95
CA ILE A 120 -1.61 5.34 8.08
C ILE A 120 -2.10 5.07 9.51
N ARG A 121 -1.55 4.03 10.15
CA ARG A 121 -1.96 3.63 11.50
C ARG A 121 -1.36 4.47 12.61
N ASP A 122 -0.35 5.27 12.32
CA ASP A 122 0.23 6.17 13.31
C ASP A 122 -0.74 7.32 13.54
N ARG A 123 -1.20 7.49 14.76
CA ARG A 123 -2.18 8.53 15.10
C ARG A 123 -1.68 9.93 14.82
N THR A 124 -0.39 10.14 14.99
CA THR A 124 0.23 11.43 14.69
C THR A 124 0.15 11.72 13.20
N ASN A 125 0.46 10.72 12.38
CA ASN A 125 0.43 10.86 10.93
C ASN A 125 -0.99 10.86 10.37
N LEU A 126 -1.93 10.20 11.04
CA LEU A 126 -3.29 10.06 10.55
C LEU A 126 -3.97 11.42 10.34
N ARG A 127 -3.70 12.39 11.21
CA ARG A 127 -4.23 13.73 11.07
C ARG A 127 -3.70 14.43 9.84
N ASP A 128 -2.47 14.11 9.46
CA ASP A 128 -1.74 14.80 8.42
C ASP A 128 -1.61 13.97 7.14
N LEU A 129 -2.30 12.84 7.06
CA LEU A 129 -2.19 11.94 5.91
C LEU A 129 -2.48 12.69 4.60
N GLY A 130 -3.58 13.41 4.53
CA GLY A 130 -3.93 14.18 3.35
C GLY A 130 -2.90 15.25 3.01
N ALA A 131 -2.45 15.97 4.03
CA ALA A 131 -1.45 17.03 3.85
C ALA A 131 -0.10 16.45 3.38
N ALA A 132 0.31 15.32 3.97
CA ALA A 132 1.55 14.68 3.58
C ALA A 132 1.51 14.19 2.13
N MET A 133 0.40 13.61 1.72
CA MET A 133 0.23 13.19 0.34
C MET A 133 0.21 14.38 -0.61
N ALA A 134 -0.53 15.43 -0.25
CA ALA A 134 -0.61 16.63 -1.08
C ALA A 134 0.77 17.27 -1.25
N GLU A 135 1.53 17.37 -0.17
CA GLU A 135 2.88 17.92 -0.24
C GLU A 135 3.75 17.11 -1.19
N TRP A 136 3.68 15.79 -1.12
CA TRP A 136 4.44 14.93 -2.01
C TRP A 136 3.99 15.10 -3.46
N ILE A 137 2.68 15.12 -3.69
CA ILE A 137 2.11 15.22 -5.04
C ILE A 137 2.53 16.55 -5.69
N GLU A 138 2.44 17.65 -4.96
CA GLU A 138 2.78 18.97 -5.49
C GLU A 138 4.30 19.19 -5.55
N GLY A 139 5.09 18.35 -4.90
CA GLY A 139 6.54 18.49 -4.85
C GLY A 139 7.28 18.06 -6.10
N GLY A 140 6.61 17.38 -7.03
CA GLY A 140 7.23 17.01 -8.30
C GLY A 140 8.15 15.80 -8.26
N GLU A 141 8.25 15.10 -7.15
CA GLU A 141 9.06 13.89 -7.07
C GLU A 141 8.45 12.77 -7.90
N THR A 142 9.31 11.89 -8.45
CA THR A 142 8.86 10.80 -9.33
C THR A 142 8.69 9.49 -8.60
N LEU A 143 9.36 9.30 -7.49
CA LEU A 143 9.25 8.08 -6.69
C LEU A 143 9.44 8.45 -5.22
N GLY A 144 8.55 7.93 -4.38
CA GLY A 144 8.70 8.14 -2.96
C GLY A 144 7.75 7.26 -2.17
N ASP A 145 7.91 7.32 -0.85
CA ASP A 145 7.03 6.61 0.04
C ASP A 145 6.74 7.42 1.30
N LEU A 146 5.60 7.08 1.91
CA LEU A 146 5.24 7.59 3.22
C LEU A 146 5.22 6.41 4.17
N SER A 147 6.12 6.43 5.15
CA SER A 147 6.23 5.37 6.13
C SER A 147 6.56 5.96 7.49
N ARG A 148 6.25 5.19 8.52
CA ARG A 148 6.70 5.53 9.86
C ARG A 148 8.15 5.08 9.96
N LEU A 149 9.06 6.03 9.83
CA LEU A 149 10.49 5.71 9.86
C LEU A 149 10.91 5.24 11.25
N PRO A 150 11.69 4.17 11.33
CA PRO A 150 12.35 3.82 12.57
C PRO A 150 13.36 4.91 12.90
N ARG A 151 13.41 5.23 14.15
CA ARG A 151 14.33 6.27 14.63
C ARG A 151 15.34 5.69 15.55
#